data_ee77d8f827195f5d6baf832ae8176b6c
#
_entry.id   ee77d8f827195f5d6baf832ae8176b6c
#
_cell.length_a   1.000
_cell.length_b   1.000
_cell.length_c   1.000
_cell.angle_alpha   90.00
_cell.angle_beta   90.00
_cell.angle_gamma   90.00
#
_symmetry.space_group_name_H-M   'P 1'
#
loop_
_entity.id
_entity.type
_entity.pdbx_description
1 polymer ?
#
loop_
_entity_poly.entity_id
_entity_poly.type
_entity_poly.pdbx_seq_one_letter_code
_entity_poly.pdbx_strand_id
1 'polypeptide(L)'
;MQLTEFNRFLKGLLQTALLAGLLSLSACETAPPVQEMSDARQAIAVAKEAGAADKAAFHLKAAEDYLESAEKALNDHEYSEARYDAKQAKAKALDALKASETSND
;
A
#
# COMPACT_ATOMS: atom_id res chain seq x y z
N MET A 1 52.27 -7.24 3.06
CA MET A 1 51.57 -8.49 2.72
C MET A 1 50.17 -8.61 3.32
N GLN A 2 49.90 -8.09 4.50
CA GLN A 2 48.58 -8.17 5.14
C GLN A 2 47.52 -7.26 4.55
N LEU A 3 47.89 -6.13 3.95
CA LEU A 3 47.00 -5.15 3.35
C LEU A 3 46.33 -5.63 2.06
N THR A 4 47.00 -6.48 1.27
CA THR A 4 46.44 -7.03 0.03
C THR A 4 45.38 -8.12 0.28
N GLU A 5 45.56 -8.93 1.32
CA GLU A 5 44.56 -9.93 1.74
C GLU A 5 43.35 -9.28 2.38
N PHE A 6 43.55 -8.24 3.16
CA PHE A 6 42.45 -7.43 3.75
C PHE A 6 41.58 -6.75 2.68
N ASN A 7 42.21 -6.20 1.63
CA ASN A 7 41.51 -5.62 0.49
C ASN A 7 40.70 -6.66 -0.30
N ARG A 8 41.20 -7.88 -0.48
CA ARG A 8 40.45 -8.97 -1.11
C ARG A 8 39.26 -9.40 -0.28
N PHE A 9 39.44 -9.47 1.04
CA PHE A 9 38.35 -9.81 1.97
C PHE A 9 37.26 -8.75 1.98
N LEU A 10 37.61 -7.46 1.98
CA LEU A 10 36.67 -6.34 1.89
C LEU A 10 35.90 -6.30 0.57
N LYS A 11 36.56 -6.57 -0.56
CA LYS A 11 35.91 -6.65 -1.88
C LYS A 11 34.92 -7.81 -1.96
N GLY A 12 35.27 -8.96 -1.38
CA GLY A 12 34.37 -10.11 -1.28
C GLY A 12 33.12 -9.82 -0.44
N LEU A 13 33.30 -9.17 0.71
CA LEU A 13 32.21 -8.76 1.60
C LEU A 13 31.29 -7.72 0.96
N LEU A 14 31.84 -6.74 0.25
CA LEU A 14 31.07 -5.71 -0.48
C LEU A 14 30.28 -6.32 -1.64
N GLN A 15 30.83 -7.29 -2.37
CA GLN A 15 30.14 -7.98 -3.45
C GLN A 15 28.98 -8.85 -2.95
N THR A 16 29.17 -9.55 -1.84
CA THR A 16 28.11 -10.38 -1.23
C THR A 16 26.99 -9.53 -0.63
N ALA A 17 27.30 -8.40 -0.02
CA ALA A 17 26.32 -7.46 0.50
C ALA A 17 25.47 -6.82 -0.63
N LEU A 18 26.09 -6.50 -1.78
CA LEU A 18 25.39 -5.95 -2.94
C LEU A 18 24.43 -6.96 -3.58
N LEU A 19 24.83 -8.23 -3.67
CA LEU A 19 23.99 -9.29 -4.22
C LEU A 19 22.78 -9.59 -3.31
N ALA A 20 22.97 -9.60 -1.99
CA ALA A 20 21.90 -9.78 -1.02
C ALA A 20 20.89 -8.63 -1.04
N GLY A 21 21.34 -7.40 -1.29
CA GLY A 21 20.48 -6.22 -1.44
C GLY A 21 19.58 -6.26 -2.68
N LEU A 22 20.06 -6.82 -3.79
CA LEU A 22 19.27 -6.94 -5.04
C LEU A 22 18.19 -8.01 -4.97
N LEU A 23 18.37 -9.06 -4.18
CA LEU A 23 17.39 -10.14 -4.00
C LEU A 23 16.21 -9.73 -3.12
N SER A 24 16.37 -8.74 -2.24
CA SER A 24 15.30 -8.27 -1.37
C SER A 24 14.29 -7.35 -2.07
N LEU A 25 14.62 -6.77 -3.22
CA LEU A 25 13.71 -5.91 -4.00
C LEU A 25 12.61 -6.69 -4.75
N SER A 26 12.85 -7.95 -5.09
CA SER A 26 11.88 -8.78 -5.81
C SER A 26 10.85 -9.45 -4.90
N ALA A 27 11.04 -9.45 -3.58
CA ALA A 27 10.10 -10.06 -2.62
C ALA A 27 8.85 -9.20 -2.36
N CYS A 28 8.88 -7.89 -2.69
CA CYS A 28 7.77 -6.98 -2.40
C CYS A 28 6.56 -7.13 -3.33
N GLU A 29 6.73 -7.67 -4.55
CA GLU A 29 5.64 -7.83 -5.53
C GLU A 29 4.82 -9.10 -5.33
N THR A 30 5.36 -10.10 -4.63
CA THR A 30 4.72 -11.40 -4.41
C THR A 30 3.98 -11.50 -3.08
N ALA A 31 4.10 -10.49 -2.21
CA ALA A 31 3.43 -10.46 -0.92
C ALA A 31 2.00 -9.91 -1.02
N PRO A 32 1.01 -10.49 -0.33
CA PRO A 32 -0.34 -9.94 -0.25
C PRO A 32 -0.32 -8.52 0.33
N PRO A 33 -1.15 -7.58 -0.18
CA PRO A 33 -1.18 -6.18 0.25
C PRO A 33 -1.98 -5.99 1.56
N VAL A 34 -1.57 -6.66 2.62
CA VAL A 34 -2.30 -6.67 3.92
C VAL A 34 -2.37 -5.27 4.53
N GLN A 35 -1.25 -4.53 4.48
CA GLN A 35 -1.19 -3.19 5.06
C GLN A 35 -2.05 -2.20 4.27
N GLU A 36 -1.97 -2.23 2.94
CA GLU A 36 -2.76 -1.35 2.07
C GLU A 36 -4.27 -1.62 2.21
N MET A 37 -4.66 -2.89 2.35
CA MET A 37 -6.05 -3.28 2.59
C MET A 37 -6.55 -2.78 3.96
N SER A 38 -5.73 -2.89 4.98
CA SER A 38 -6.04 -2.40 6.33
C SER A 38 -6.18 -0.87 6.34
N ASP A 39 -5.26 -0.16 5.70
CA ASP A 39 -5.30 1.30 5.59
C ASP A 39 -6.56 1.78 4.86
N ALA A 40 -6.96 1.08 3.80
CA ALA A 40 -8.18 1.39 3.05
C ALA A 40 -9.43 1.23 3.92
N ARG A 41 -9.54 0.11 4.63
CA ARG A 41 -10.68 -0.14 5.54
C ARG A 41 -10.77 0.90 6.65
N GLN A 42 -9.64 1.27 7.23
CA GLN A 42 -9.58 2.29 8.27
C GLN A 42 -10.00 3.67 7.73
N ALA A 43 -9.51 4.06 6.56
CA ALA A 43 -9.87 5.35 5.95
C ALA A 43 -11.38 5.41 5.63
N ILE A 44 -11.97 4.33 5.13
CA ILE A 44 -13.42 4.23 4.89
C ILE A 44 -14.21 4.36 6.20
N ALA A 45 -13.77 3.69 7.26
CA ALA A 45 -14.42 3.78 8.57
C ALA A 45 -14.39 5.22 9.10
N VAL A 46 -13.26 5.90 9.03
CA VAL A 46 -13.13 7.31 9.44
C VAL A 46 -14.02 8.23 8.62
N ALA A 47 -14.10 8.02 7.30
CA ALA A 47 -15.00 8.80 6.43
C ALA A 47 -16.47 8.59 6.82
N LYS A 48 -16.88 7.37 7.12
CA LYS A 48 -18.25 7.06 7.59
C LYS A 48 -18.56 7.76 8.93
N GLU A 49 -17.62 7.73 9.87
CA GLU A 49 -17.78 8.42 11.16
C GLU A 49 -17.92 9.93 11.00
N ALA A 50 -17.29 10.51 9.99
CA ALA A 50 -17.43 11.93 9.64
C ALA A 50 -18.76 12.27 8.92
N GLY A 51 -19.59 11.28 8.65
CA GLY A 51 -20.87 11.49 7.97
C GLY A 51 -20.80 11.46 6.45
N ALA A 52 -19.79 10.82 5.87
CA ALA A 52 -19.59 10.78 4.42
C ALA A 52 -20.74 10.12 3.66
N ALA A 53 -21.50 9.21 4.28
CA ALA A 53 -22.66 8.57 3.65
C ALA A 53 -23.72 9.61 3.22
N ASP A 54 -23.90 10.68 3.99
CA ASP A 54 -24.85 11.76 3.70
C ASP A 54 -24.19 12.94 2.97
N LYS A 55 -22.95 13.28 3.32
CA LYS A 55 -22.27 14.51 2.88
C LYS A 55 -21.38 14.33 1.66
N ALA A 56 -20.86 13.11 1.44
CA ALA A 56 -19.90 12.79 0.40
C ALA A 56 -20.14 11.39 -0.18
N ALA A 57 -21.39 11.03 -0.40
CA ALA A 57 -21.83 9.70 -0.82
C ALA A 57 -21.11 9.20 -2.09
N PHE A 58 -20.85 10.08 -3.05
CA PHE A 58 -20.14 9.72 -4.28
C PHE A 58 -18.72 9.24 -4.02
N HIS A 59 -17.96 9.98 -3.23
CA HIS A 59 -16.58 9.64 -2.88
C HIS A 59 -16.52 8.38 -2.00
N LEU A 60 -17.44 8.25 -1.05
CA LEU A 60 -17.50 7.08 -0.18
C LEU A 60 -17.80 5.81 -0.99
N LYS A 61 -18.77 5.89 -1.91
CA LYS A 61 -19.10 4.75 -2.78
C LYS A 61 -17.90 4.35 -3.65
N ALA A 62 -17.20 5.31 -4.22
CA ALA A 62 -15.99 5.03 -5.00
C ALA A 62 -14.93 4.31 -4.16
N ALA A 63 -14.75 4.71 -2.91
CA ALA A 63 -13.82 4.04 -1.98
C ALA A 63 -14.25 2.59 -1.71
N GLU A 64 -15.51 2.35 -1.46
CA GLU A 64 -16.06 1.01 -1.20
C GLU A 64 -15.94 0.10 -2.44
N ASP A 65 -16.23 0.63 -3.63
CA ASP A 65 -16.10 -0.11 -4.89
C ASP A 65 -14.65 -0.53 -5.15
N TYR A 66 -13.67 0.35 -4.91
CA TYR A 66 -12.24 0.00 -5.00
C TYR A 66 -11.82 -1.03 -3.96
N LEU A 67 -12.33 -0.95 -2.75
CA LEU A 67 -12.03 -1.96 -1.71
C LEU A 67 -12.58 -3.33 -2.11
N GLU A 68 -13.79 -3.41 -2.63
CA GLU A 68 -14.38 -4.66 -3.15
C GLU A 68 -13.53 -5.24 -4.28
N SER A 69 -13.10 -4.39 -5.23
CA SER A 69 -12.21 -4.80 -6.32
C SER A 69 -10.88 -5.33 -5.77
N ALA A 70 -10.30 -4.65 -4.77
CA ALA A 70 -9.09 -5.10 -4.12
C ALA A 70 -9.24 -6.47 -3.44
N GLU A 71 -10.36 -6.71 -2.77
CA GLU A 71 -10.67 -7.99 -2.12
C GLU A 71 -10.81 -9.12 -3.13
N LYS A 72 -11.46 -8.84 -4.27
CA LYS A 72 -11.58 -9.80 -5.37
C LYS A 72 -10.21 -10.14 -5.96
N ALA A 73 -9.40 -9.13 -6.29
CA ALA A 73 -8.05 -9.33 -6.81
C ALA A 73 -7.17 -10.10 -5.81
N LEU A 74 -7.31 -9.84 -4.51
CA LEU A 74 -6.61 -10.60 -3.47
C LEU A 74 -6.99 -12.08 -3.49
N ASN A 75 -8.26 -12.39 -3.62
CA ASN A 75 -8.76 -13.77 -3.69
C ASN A 75 -8.26 -14.49 -4.97
N ASP A 76 -8.10 -13.75 -6.05
CA ASP A 76 -7.59 -14.25 -7.33
C ASP A 76 -6.05 -14.30 -7.36
N HIS A 77 -5.38 -13.96 -6.27
CA HIS A 77 -3.91 -13.88 -6.14
C HIS A 77 -3.26 -12.82 -7.06
N GLU A 78 -4.03 -11.85 -7.50
CA GLU A 78 -3.58 -10.70 -8.30
C GLU A 78 -3.11 -9.58 -7.36
N TYR A 79 -1.97 -9.80 -6.69
CA TYR A 79 -1.53 -8.94 -5.58
C TYR A 79 -1.17 -7.51 -6.01
N SER A 80 -0.62 -7.32 -7.19
CA SER A 80 -0.31 -5.98 -7.71
C SER A 80 -1.57 -5.16 -7.94
N GLU A 81 -2.61 -5.77 -8.51
CA GLU A 81 -3.91 -5.15 -8.72
C GLU A 81 -4.62 -4.88 -7.39
N ALA A 82 -4.63 -5.87 -6.50
CA ALA A 82 -5.19 -5.71 -5.15
C ALA A 82 -4.54 -4.53 -4.39
N ARG A 83 -3.23 -4.38 -4.50
CA ARG A 83 -2.50 -3.26 -3.89
C ARG A 83 -2.87 -1.93 -4.52
N TYR A 84 -2.94 -1.87 -5.83
CA TYR A 84 -3.36 -0.67 -6.55
C TYR A 84 -4.76 -0.24 -6.13
N ASP A 85 -5.72 -1.15 -6.17
CA ASP A 85 -7.12 -0.87 -5.82
C ASP A 85 -7.28 -0.48 -4.34
N ALA A 86 -6.55 -1.12 -3.43
CA ALA A 86 -6.54 -0.74 -2.02
C ALA A 86 -6.02 0.69 -1.80
N LYS A 87 -4.98 1.10 -2.52
CA LYS A 87 -4.48 2.48 -2.47
C LYS A 87 -5.49 3.47 -3.04
N GLN A 88 -6.20 3.12 -4.11
CA GLN A 88 -7.29 3.93 -4.67
C GLN A 88 -8.45 4.05 -3.68
N ALA A 89 -8.83 2.94 -3.03
CA ALA A 89 -9.88 2.95 -2.01
C ALA A 89 -9.54 3.93 -0.87
N LYS A 90 -8.32 3.88 -0.36
CA LYS A 90 -7.84 4.83 0.65
C LYS A 90 -7.92 6.28 0.16
N ALA A 91 -7.45 6.57 -1.05
CA ALA A 91 -7.46 7.91 -1.62
C ALA A 91 -8.90 8.45 -1.73
N LYS A 92 -9.84 7.64 -2.23
CA LYS A 92 -11.25 8.03 -2.33
C LYS A 92 -11.92 8.22 -0.96
N ALA A 93 -11.55 7.42 0.02
CA ALA A 93 -12.02 7.59 1.39
C ALA A 93 -11.53 8.91 2.02
N LEU A 94 -10.29 9.29 1.77
CA LEU A 94 -9.75 10.59 2.21
C LEU A 94 -10.43 11.76 1.50
N ASP A 95 -10.76 11.63 0.21
CA ASP A 95 -11.57 12.61 -0.51
C ASP A 95 -12.98 12.74 0.12
N ALA A 96 -13.60 11.62 0.49
CA ALA A 96 -14.88 11.59 1.17
C ALA A 96 -14.83 12.29 2.54
N LEU A 97 -13.77 12.01 3.31
CA LEU A 97 -13.55 12.66 4.61
C LEU A 97 -13.43 14.18 4.46
N LYS A 98 -12.58 14.62 3.55
CA LYS A 98 -12.35 16.05 3.27
C LYS A 98 -13.63 16.74 2.82
N ALA A 99 -14.40 16.14 1.90
CA ALA A 99 -15.66 16.69 1.44
C ALA A 99 -16.71 16.77 2.56
N SER A 100 -16.71 15.81 3.49
CA SER A 100 -17.60 15.82 4.66
C SER A 100 -17.25 16.94 5.65
N GLU A 101 -15.98 17.21 5.84
CA GLU A 101 -15.50 18.30 6.71
C GLU A 101 -15.85 19.68 6.14
N THR A 102 -15.64 19.88 4.85
CA THR A 102 -15.94 21.17 4.19
C THR A 102 -17.44 21.49 4.10
N SER A 103 -18.30 20.48 4.11
CA SER A 103 -19.76 20.72 4.08
C SER A 103 -20.33 21.13 5.45
N ASN A 104 -19.52 21.11 6.51
CA ASN A 104 -19.91 21.59 7.85
C ASN A 104 -19.66 23.09 8.06
N ASP A 105 -18.96 23.73 7.16
CA ASP A 105 -18.67 25.17 7.18
C ASP A 105 -19.71 25.96 6.36
#